data_8aa0d6200420806d2441452eafbbc7d4
#
_entry.id   8aa0d6200420806d2441452eafbbc7d4
#
_cell.length_a   1.000
_cell.length_b   1.000
_cell.length_c   1.000
_cell.angle_alpha   90.00
_cell.angle_beta   90.00
_cell.angle_gamma   90.00
#
_symmetry.space_group_name_H-M   'P 1'
#
loop_
_entity.id
_entity.type
_entity.pdbx_description
1 polymer ?
#
loop_
_entity_poly.entity_id
_entity_poly.type
_entity_poly.pdbx_seq_one_letter_code
_entity_poly.pdbx_strand_id
1 'polypeptide(L)'
;MKSKIKNLLSITRHNLAMLLVASSLNAQQQETPQQNNFFKDRKLYLNDDGSNYVKFTFLAQAWLRSAEYNPGTTVYGYDKSSGADIGIRRYRLQMYGQLTDRVFAYSQFGENNFNALSERKQGFFVHDAYGEYAIDKTRLSMGMGLSGWSGLARFAAPSAGSIMGLDAPLYQQATNDVTDQFLRKLSVFAKGKLGKLDYRVQMAQPLAIQRSSGYNSTVTTNAGFSAKPAKMQYNGYLQYQFNDEESNLTPYMTGTYLGKKKVFNIGAGFMYQKDAMWRQGASATDTIYSNMANIAVDVYYDAPLGNTGRAISLYASVAQYDFGKNYLRNAGPLNPANGNANPDVLNGAGVAFPMYGSGTIAYAQAGYKLKDNLIGQTTLMPYVSLQYADYERLNKAMAYWDAGVNWLLAGHVSKFTVSYQSRPVYNTAGDKIERLGAVTAQYQVFFN
;
A
#
# COMPACT_ATOMS: atom_id res chain seq x y z
N MET A 1 35.85 -3.72 -10.42
CA MET A 1 34.91 -3.20 -11.43
C MET A 1 34.53 -4.23 -12.50
N LYS A 2 35.45 -5.04 -13.05
CA LYS A 2 35.13 -6.07 -14.10
C LYS A 2 34.29 -7.27 -13.61
N SER A 3 34.30 -7.63 -12.34
CA SER A 3 33.51 -8.75 -11.78
C SER A 3 32.02 -8.40 -11.56
N LYS A 4 31.72 -7.18 -11.17
CA LYS A 4 30.32 -6.71 -10.97
C LYS A 4 29.53 -6.60 -12.28
N ILE A 5 30.21 -6.29 -13.40
CA ILE A 5 29.55 -6.21 -14.73
C ILE A 5 29.20 -7.61 -15.26
N LYS A 6 29.99 -8.65 -14.95
CA LYS A 6 29.68 -10.03 -15.39
C LYS A 6 28.42 -10.60 -14.72
N ASN A 7 28.19 -10.28 -13.46
CA ASN A 7 26.99 -10.74 -12.75
C ASN A 7 25.71 -10.01 -13.26
N LEU A 8 25.82 -8.71 -13.59
CA LEU A 8 24.70 -7.97 -14.17
C LEU A 8 24.31 -8.51 -15.56
N LEU A 9 25.29 -8.89 -16.37
CA LEU A 9 25.07 -9.46 -17.72
C LEU A 9 24.54 -10.92 -17.67
N SER A 10 24.83 -11.67 -16.62
CA SER A 10 24.26 -13.01 -16.39
C SER A 10 22.76 -12.93 -16.05
N ILE A 11 22.37 -11.96 -15.22
CA ILE A 11 20.96 -11.71 -14.86
C ILE A 11 20.15 -11.28 -16.09
N THR A 12 20.74 -10.48 -16.99
CA THR A 12 20.05 -10.02 -18.22
C THR A 12 19.81 -11.13 -19.23
N ARG A 13 20.67 -12.14 -19.33
CA ARG A 13 20.51 -13.24 -20.30
C ARG A 13 19.36 -14.18 -19.97
N HIS A 14 19.05 -14.42 -18.70
CA HIS A 14 17.91 -15.26 -18.29
C HIS A 14 16.57 -14.50 -18.35
N ASN A 15 16.60 -13.16 -18.27
CA ASN A 15 15.39 -12.33 -18.31
C ASN A 15 14.90 -12.02 -19.74
N LEU A 16 15.77 -12.12 -20.77
CA LEU A 16 15.36 -11.87 -22.15
C LEU A 16 14.48 -13.00 -22.74
N ALA A 17 14.60 -14.22 -22.20
CA ALA A 17 13.78 -15.36 -22.63
C ALA A 17 12.31 -15.23 -22.17
N MET A 18 12.03 -14.50 -21.06
CA MET A 18 10.66 -14.27 -20.60
C MET A 18 9.91 -13.19 -21.38
N LEU A 19 10.61 -12.25 -22.02
CA LEU A 19 9.97 -11.22 -22.86
C LEU A 19 9.44 -11.79 -24.19
N LEU A 20 9.95 -12.93 -24.65
CA LEU A 20 9.52 -13.58 -25.91
C LEU A 20 8.28 -14.46 -25.77
N VAL A 21 7.88 -14.85 -24.54
CA VAL A 21 6.64 -15.62 -24.33
C VAL A 21 5.39 -14.72 -24.38
N ALA A 22 5.53 -13.41 -24.23
CA ALA A 22 4.41 -12.47 -24.27
C ALA A 22 3.87 -12.18 -25.68
N SER A 23 4.53 -12.63 -26.74
CA SER A 23 4.15 -12.29 -28.14
C SER A 23 3.12 -13.23 -28.77
N SER A 24 2.66 -14.28 -28.08
CA SER A 24 1.71 -15.28 -28.64
C SER A 24 0.35 -15.34 -27.91
N LEU A 25 0.06 -14.43 -27.00
CA LEU A 25 -1.28 -14.34 -26.41
C LEU A 25 -2.22 -13.57 -27.33
N ASN A 26 -2.74 -14.25 -28.35
CA ASN A 26 -3.95 -13.80 -29.02
C ASN A 26 -5.08 -13.76 -27.98
N ALA A 27 -5.58 -12.56 -27.69
CA ALA A 27 -6.74 -12.40 -26.82
C ALA A 27 -7.92 -13.18 -27.43
N GLN A 28 -8.38 -14.22 -26.77
CA GLN A 28 -9.66 -14.85 -27.08
C GLN A 28 -10.74 -13.77 -27.04
N GLN A 29 -11.34 -13.46 -28.17
CA GLN A 29 -12.57 -12.69 -28.22
C GLN A 29 -13.66 -13.49 -27.51
N GLN A 30 -14.00 -13.11 -26.29
CA GLN A 30 -15.21 -13.60 -25.63
C GLN A 30 -16.42 -12.94 -26.29
N GLU A 31 -17.26 -13.75 -26.91
CA GLU A 31 -18.62 -13.34 -27.28
C GLU A 31 -19.34 -12.79 -26.03
N THR A 32 -19.97 -11.65 -26.17
CA THR A 32 -20.73 -11.00 -25.10
C THR A 32 -21.93 -11.89 -24.72
N PRO A 33 -22.01 -12.43 -23.49
CA PRO A 33 -23.18 -13.18 -23.07
C PRO A 33 -24.41 -12.27 -23.03
N GLN A 34 -25.57 -12.74 -23.48
CA GLN A 34 -26.84 -12.07 -23.26
C GLN A 34 -27.04 -11.80 -21.77
N GLN A 35 -27.03 -10.52 -21.37
CA GLN A 35 -27.17 -10.12 -19.99
C GLN A 35 -28.60 -10.35 -19.50
N ASN A 36 -28.80 -11.24 -18.54
CA ASN A 36 -30.00 -11.26 -17.72
C ASN A 36 -30.09 -9.94 -16.94
N ASN A 37 -31.23 -9.28 -16.95
CA ASN A 37 -31.48 -8.00 -16.29
C ASN A 37 -31.19 -8.00 -14.76
N PHE A 38 -31.10 -9.20 -14.17
CA PHE A 38 -30.84 -9.40 -12.75
C PHE A 38 -29.38 -9.12 -12.33
N PHE A 39 -28.40 -9.36 -13.21
CA PHE A 39 -26.99 -9.09 -12.95
C PHE A 39 -26.41 -8.28 -14.10
N LYS A 40 -26.32 -6.97 -13.88
CA LYS A 40 -25.76 -6.03 -14.87
C LYS A 40 -24.69 -5.16 -14.19
N ASP A 41 -23.66 -4.80 -14.92
CA ASP A 41 -22.56 -3.94 -14.43
C ASP A 41 -21.89 -4.45 -13.15
N ARG A 42 -21.81 -5.79 -13.01
CA ARG A 42 -21.27 -6.49 -11.81
C ARG A 42 -22.06 -6.23 -10.53
N LYS A 43 -23.31 -5.80 -10.66
CA LYS A 43 -24.23 -5.56 -9.58
C LYS A 43 -25.40 -6.54 -9.65
N LEU A 44 -25.75 -7.05 -8.49
CA LEU A 44 -27.02 -7.69 -8.23
C LEU A 44 -27.97 -6.60 -7.75
N TYR A 45 -28.97 -6.28 -8.55
CA TYR A 45 -29.97 -5.30 -8.17
C TYR A 45 -31.01 -5.92 -7.23
N LEU A 46 -31.32 -5.21 -6.15
CA LEU A 46 -32.25 -5.65 -5.10
C LEU A 46 -33.64 -5.05 -5.27
N ASN A 47 -33.78 -4.06 -6.17
CA ASN A 47 -35.03 -3.40 -6.52
C ASN A 47 -35.05 -3.01 -8.01
N ASP A 48 -36.23 -2.70 -8.54
CA ASP A 48 -36.45 -2.47 -9.96
C ASP A 48 -35.81 -1.17 -10.47
N ASP A 49 -35.70 -0.14 -9.62
CA ASP A 49 -35.11 1.15 -9.99
C ASP A 49 -33.55 1.14 -9.94
N GLY A 50 -32.95 0.04 -9.46
CA GLY A 50 -31.52 -0.15 -9.40
C GLY A 50 -30.79 0.68 -8.33
N SER A 51 -31.54 1.37 -7.46
CA SER A 51 -30.97 2.16 -6.36
C SER A 51 -30.35 1.28 -5.26
N ASN A 52 -30.93 0.11 -5.02
CA ASN A 52 -30.42 -0.90 -4.08
C ASN A 52 -29.71 -2.02 -4.85
N TYR A 53 -28.49 -2.30 -4.45
CA TYR A 53 -27.66 -3.27 -5.15
C TYR A 53 -26.57 -3.85 -4.25
N VAL A 54 -26.07 -5.03 -4.65
CA VAL A 54 -24.81 -5.60 -4.17
C VAL A 54 -23.86 -5.73 -5.34
N LYS A 55 -22.63 -5.21 -5.18
CA LYS A 55 -21.54 -5.27 -6.16
C LYS A 55 -20.48 -6.24 -5.70
N PHE A 56 -19.93 -7.01 -6.65
CA PHE A 56 -18.82 -7.91 -6.43
C PHE A 56 -17.60 -7.45 -7.20
N THR A 57 -16.44 -7.51 -6.57
CA THR A 57 -15.15 -7.20 -7.21
C THR A 57 -14.10 -8.24 -6.85
N PHE A 58 -13.08 -8.33 -7.68
CA PHE A 58 -11.99 -9.28 -7.55
C PHE A 58 -10.66 -8.61 -7.86
N LEU A 59 -9.63 -8.91 -7.08
CA LEU A 59 -8.25 -8.50 -7.36
C LEU A 59 -7.30 -9.68 -7.12
N ALA A 60 -6.41 -9.91 -8.07
CA ALA A 60 -5.24 -10.75 -7.90
C ALA A 60 -3.99 -10.04 -8.42
N GLN A 61 -2.91 -10.04 -7.64
CA GLN A 61 -1.60 -9.52 -8.00
C GLN A 61 -0.54 -10.57 -7.69
N ALA A 62 0.09 -11.11 -8.72
CA ALA A 62 1.20 -12.05 -8.59
C ALA A 62 2.51 -11.34 -8.94
N TRP A 63 3.56 -11.60 -8.16
CA TRP A 63 4.91 -11.09 -8.38
C TRP A 63 5.88 -12.21 -8.76
N LEU A 64 6.74 -11.90 -9.72
CA LEU A 64 8.00 -12.58 -9.97
C LEU A 64 9.09 -11.55 -9.71
N ARG A 65 9.98 -11.84 -8.77
CA ARG A 65 11.03 -10.89 -8.37
C ARG A 65 12.39 -11.57 -8.39
N SER A 66 13.42 -10.80 -8.78
CA SER A 66 14.82 -11.09 -8.58
C SER A 66 15.42 -9.97 -7.75
N ALA A 67 16.06 -10.29 -6.62
CA ALA A 67 16.55 -9.29 -5.67
C ALA A 67 17.90 -9.66 -5.09
N GLU A 68 18.71 -8.65 -4.81
CA GLU A 68 19.82 -8.72 -3.87
C GLU A 68 19.25 -8.66 -2.46
N TYR A 69 19.77 -9.46 -1.52
CA TYR A 69 19.31 -9.50 -0.14
C TYR A 69 20.25 -8.77 0.80
N ASN A 70 19.70 -8.24 1.89
CA ASN A 70 20.49 -7.57 2.92
C ASN A 70 21.58 -8.51 3.48
N PRO A 71 22.75 -8.01 3.84
CA PRO A 71 23.85 -8.81 4.39
C PRO A 71 23.41 -9.65 5.59
N GLY A 72 23.85 -10.90 5.64
CA GLY A 72 23.47 -11.85 6.68
C GLY A 72 22.08 -12.48 6.52
N THR A 73 21.38 -12.22 5.42
CA THR A 73 20.08 -12.84 5.14
C THR A 73 20.18 -14.35 5.07
N THR A 74 19.25 -15.04 5.74
CA THR A 74 19.08 -16.49 5.65
C THR A 74 17.67 -16.86 5.19
N VAL A 75 17.58 -18.00 4.51
CA VAL A 75 16.31 -18.65 4.15
C VAL A 75 16.36 -20.07 4.70
N TYR A 76 15.47 -20.38 5.64
CA TYR A 76 15.50 -21.63 6.43
C TYR A 76 16.87 -21.89 7.09
N GLY A 77 17.57 -20.84 7.54
CA GLY A 77 18.88 -20.93 8.18
C GLY A 77 20.08 -21.02 7.22
N TYR A 78 19.86 -21.08 5.90
CA TYR A 78 20.93 -21.09 4.89
C TYR A 78 21.20 -19.68 4.38
N ASP A 79 22.47 -19.30 4.31
CA ASP A 79 22.89 -17.97 3.82
C ASP A 79 22.47 -17.72 2.38
N LYS A 80 21.94 -16.52 2.17
CA LYS A 80 21.50 -16.04 0.85
C LYS A 80 21.85 -14.57 0.67
N SER A 81 22.59 -14.24 -0.38
CA SER A 81 22.91 -12.86 -0.78
C SER A 81 21.99 -12.32 -1.87
N SER A 82 21.27 -13.21 -2.56
CA SER A 82 20.32 -12.85 -3.63
C SER A 82 19.42 -14.04 -3.95
N GLY A 83 18.33 -13.78 -4.67
CA GLY A 83 17.45 -14.84 -5.12
C GLY A 83 16.33 -14.37 -6.03
N ALA A 84 15.63 -15.35 -6.64
CA ALA A 84 14.38 -15.13 -7.31
C ALA A 84 13.24 -15.78 -6.52
N ASP A 85 12.09 -15.11 -6.47
CA ASP A 85 10.90 -15.60 -5.80
C ASP A 85 9.63 -15.31 -6.60
N ILE A 86 8.61 -16.14 -6.38
CA ILE A 86 7.25 -15.95 -6.90
C ILE A 86 6.31 -15.92 -5.71
N GLY A 87 5.33 -14.99 -5.74
CA GLY A 87 4.32 -14.93 -4.69
C GLY A 87 3.10 -14.15 -5.09
N ILE A 88 2.05 -14.31 -4.29
CA ILE A 88 0.82 -13.53 -4.41
C ILE A 88 0.96 -12.32 -3.50
N ARG A 89 1.09 -11.14 -4.10
CA ARG A 89 1.19 -9.89 -3.34
C ARG A 89 -0.13 -9.54 -2.68
N ARG A 90 -1.25 -9.66 -3.44
CA ARG A 90 -2.62 -9.45 -2.95
C ARG A 90 -3.61 -10.32 -3.69
N TYR A 91 -4.54 -10.85 -2.94
CA TYR A 91 -5.76 -11.49 -3.42
C TYR A 91 -6.95 -10.92 -2.66
N ARG A 92 -8.02 -10.50 -3.37
CA ARG A 92 -9.19 -9.87 -2.75
C ARG A 92 -10.47 -10.33 -3.40
N LEU A 93 -11.43 -10.63 -2.58
CA LEU A 93 -12.85 -10.73 -2.92
C LEU A 93 -13.58 -9.66 -2.12
N GLN A 94 -14.36 -8.83 -2.80
CA GLN A 94 -15.12 -7.75 -2.15
C GLN A 94 -16.58 -7.88 -2.52
N MET A 95 -17.42 -7.64 -1.54
CA MET A 95 -18.86 -7.55 -1.68
C MET A 95 -19.32 -6.29 -0.94
N TYR A 96 -19.97 -5.39 -1.65
CA TYR A 96 -20.49 -4.17 -1.05
C TYR A 96 -21.69 -3.63 -1.80
N GLY A 97 -22.52 -2.86 -1.12
CA GLY A 97 -23.67 -2.27 -1.81
C GLY A 97 -24.56 -1.39 -0.93
N GLN A 98 -25.42 -0.69 -1.63
CA GLN A 98 -26.51 0.07 -1.04
C GLN A 98 -27.68 -0.89 -0.80
N LEU A 99 -27.94 -1.22 0.45
CA LEU A 99 -28.98 -2.19 0.82
C LEU A 99 -30.36 -1.53 0.93
N THR A 100 -30.40 -0.29 1.38
CA THR A 100 -31.59 0.56 1.41
C THR A 100 -31.20 1.97 1.02
N ASP A 101 -32.14 2.91 0.99
CA ASP A 101 -31.90 4.33 0.72
C ASP A 101 -30.76 4.95 1.57
N ARG A 102 -30.53 4.43 2.79
CA ARG A 102 -29.57 5.00 3.75
C ARG A 102 -28.53 4.01 4.28
N VAL A 103 -28.71 2.72 4.06
CA VAL A 103 -27.83 1.68 4.62
C VAL A 103 -26.89 1.16 3.55
N PHE A 104 -25.59 1.32 3.79
CA PHE A 104 -24.51 0.75 2.99
C PHE A 104 -23.75 -0.30 3.82
N ALA A 105 -23.38 -1.40 3.18
CA ALA A 105 -22.56 -2.45 3.79
C ALA A 105 -21.35 -2.79 2.90
N TYR A 106 -20.23 -3.12 3.52
CA TYR A 106 -19.00 -3.50 2.84
C TYR A 106 -18.32 -4.68 3.56
N SER A 107 -17.93 -5.67 2.77
CA SER A 107 -17.12 -6.78 3.24
C SER A 107 -16.03 -7.10 2.23
N GLN A 108 -14.83 -7.39 2.73
CA GLN A 108 -13.69 -7.79 1.93
C GLN A 108 -12.96 -8.95 2.60
N PHE A 109 -12.61 -9.93 1.79
CA PHE A 109 -11.86 -11.12 2.20
C PHE A 109 -10.63 -11.26 1.31
N GLY A 110 -9.59 -11.88 1.81
CA GLY A 110 -8.44 -12.17 0.96
C GLY A 110 -7.19 -12.56 1.69
N GLU A 111 -6.08 -12.43 1.00
CA GLU A 111 -4.75 -12.79 1.45
C GLU A 111 -3.72 -11.75 0.99
N ASN A 112 -2.65 -11.58 1.77
CA ASN A 112 -1.51 -10.72 1.45
C ASN A 112 -0.21 -11.48 1.61
N ASN A 113 0.78 -11.17 0.77
CA ASN A 113 2.17 -11.59 0.95
C ASN A 113 2.35 -13.11 1.06
N PHE A 114 1.57 -13.87 0.27
CA PHE A 114 1.71 -15.33 0.23
C PHE A 114 2.85 -15.73 -0.72
N ASN A 115 3.87 -16.40 -0.18
CA ASN A 115 5.03 -16.91 -0.92
C ASN A 115 5.49 -18.28 -0.38
N ALA A 116 6.65 -18.76 -0.83
CA ALA A 116 7.19 -20.07 -0.43
C ALA A 116 7.48 -20.20 1.07
N LEU A 117 7.62 -19.08 1.81
CA LEU A 117 7.84 -19.04 3.25
C LEU A 117 6.54 -18.99 4.07
N SER A 118 5.42 -18.76 3.42
CA SER A 118 4.12 -18.68 4.08
C SER A 118 3.68 -20.05 4.59
N GLU A 119 2.91 -20.07 5.67
CA GLU A 119 2.25 -21.28 6.13
C GLU A 119 1.34 -21.82 5.04
N ARG A 120 1.26 -23.15 4.91
CA ARG A 120 0.37 -23.78 3.93
C ARG A 120 -1.07 -23.81 4.46
N LYS A 121 -2.03 -23.81 3.54
CA LYS A 121 -3.46 -23.86 3.85
C LYS A 121 -3.93 -22.69 4.70
N GLN A 122 -3.34 -21.50 4.51
CA GLN A 122 -3.88 -20.27 5.06
C GLN A 122 -5.27 -20.04 4.45
N GLY A 123 -6.23 -19.75 5.31
CA GLY A 123 -7.57 -19.36 4.88
C GLY A 123 -7.63 -17.88 4.56
N PHE A 124 -8.64 -17.49 3.82
CA PHE A 124 -8.95 -16.06 3.68
C PHE A 124 -9.29 -15.48 5.04
N PHE A 125 -8.73 -14.33 5.33
CA PHE A 125 -9.13 -13.56 6.49
C PHE A 125 -10.01 -12.37 6.08
N VAL A 126 -10.81 -11.90 7.04
CA VAL A 126 -11.66 -10.71 6.85
C VAL A 126 -10.78 -9.48 6.84
N HIS A 127 -10.70 -8.79 5.70
CA HIS A 127 -10.04 -7.50 5.61
C HIS A 127 -10.93 -6.38 6.10
N ASP A 128 -12.18 -6.34 5.66
CA ASP A 128 -13.15 -5.32 6.02
C ASP A 128 -14.50 -5.98 6.32
N ALA A 129 -15.17 -5.48 7.35
CA ALA A 129 -16.54 -5.82 7.69
C ALA A 129 -17.16 -4.65 8.44
N TYR A 130 -17.90 -3.80 7.76
CA TYR A 130 -18.53 -2.64 8.37
C TYR A 130 -19.88 -2.30 7.73
N GLY A 131 -20.71 -1.64 8.52
CA GLY A 131 -21.95 -1.02 8.08
C GLY A 131 -21.90 0.49 8.25
N GLU A 132 -22.68 1.18 7.45
CA GLU A 132 -22.75 2.63 7.42
C GLU A 132 -24.20 3.08 7.24
N TYR A 133 -24.57 4.17 7.93
CA TYR A 133 -25.84 4.84 7.80
C TYR A 133 -25.67 6.30 7.39
N ALA A 134 -26.30 6.71 6.30
CA ALA A 134 -26.31 8.08 5.82
C ALA A 134 -27.34 8.90 6.62
N ILE A 135 -26.88 9.73 7.54
CA ILE A 135 -27.68 10.73 8.23
C ILE A 135 -28.08 11.83 7.22
N ASP A 136 -27.11 12.31 6.48
CA ASP A 136 -27.28 13.10 5.28
C ASP A 136 -26.48 12.45 4.15
N LYS A 137 -27.11 12.14 3.01
CA LYS A 137 -26.53 11.37 1.90
C LYS A 137 -25.23 11.94 1.32
N THR A 138 -25.01 13.23 1.49
CA THR A 138 -23.82 13.93 0.99
C THR A 138 -22.91 14.37 2.12
N ARG A 139 -23.50 14.94 3.17
CA ARG A 139 -22.74 15.69 4.16
C ARG A 139 -22.26 14.86 5.33
N LEU A 140 -23.00 13.80 5.72
CA LEU A 140 -22.66 13.03 6.91
C LEU A 140 -23.18 11.59 6.82
N SER A 141 -22.26 10.65 6.77
CA SER A 141 -22.51 9.24 7.06
C SER A 141 -21.69 8.82 8.27
N MET A 142 -22.26 7.96 9.10
CA MET A 142 -21.56 7.34 10.23
C MET A 142 -21.59 5.82 10.06
N GLY A 143 -20.51 5.18 10.46
CA GLY A 143 -20.40 3.73 10.36
C GLY A 143 -19.51 3.16 11.44
N MET A 144 -19.52 1.83 11.56
CA MET A 144 -18.70 1.08 12.51
C MET A 144 -18.38 -0.31 12.00
N GLY A 145 -17.25 -0.85 12.50
CA GLY A 145 -16.77 -2.18 12.18
C GLY A 145 -15.26 -2.21 11.91
N LEU A 146 -14.80 -3.28 11.27
CA LEU A 146 -13.43 -3.39 10.80
C LEU A 146 -13.33 -2.68 9.44
N SER A 147 -12.63 -1.55 9.40
CA SER A 147 -12.67 -0.67 8.23
C SER A 147 -11.35 0.03 7.92
N GLY A 148 -11.16 0.40 6.65
CA GLY A 148 -10.06 1.21 6.16
C GLY A 148 -10.34 2.73 6.18
N TRP A 149 -11.37 3.22 6.86
CA TRP A 149 -11.67 4.66 7.00
C TRP A 149 -10.63 5.40 7.85
N SER A 150 -9.39 5.00 7.77
CA SER A 150 -8.28 5.66 8.43
C SER A 150 -7.77 6.83 7.62
N GLY A 151 -7.08 7.74 8.28
CA GLY A 151 -6.48 8.88 7.63
C GLY A 151 -5.11 9.18 8.18
N LEU A 152 -4.28 9.76 7.42
CA LEU A 152 -3.05 10.48 7.64
C LEU A 152 -2.75 11.23 6.33
N ALA A 153 -2.90 10.52 5.22
CA ALA A 153 -2.69 11.04 3.88
C ALA A 153 -3.51 10.19 2.89
N ARG A 154 -3.56 10.58 1.62
CA ARG A 154 -4.34 9.93 0.57
C ARG A 154 -4.16 8.41 0.53
N PHE A 155 -2.93 7.92 0.58
CA PHE A 155 -2.65 6.50 0.47
C PHE A 155 -2.51 5.75 1.81
N ALA A 156 -3.06 6.32 2.90
CA ALA A 156 -3.31 5.53 4.09
C ALA A 156 -4.32 4.40 3.82
N ALA A 157 -5.24 4.61 2.86
CA ALA A 157 -6.15 3.58 2.36
C ALA A 157 -6.20 3.59 0.82
N PRO A 158 -5.23 2.97 0.12
CA PRO A 158 -5.18 2.95 -1.33
C PRO A 158 -6.13 1.91 -1.93
N SER A 159 -6.73 2.22 -3.07
CA SER A 159 -7.39 1.23 -3.93
C SER A 159 -6.33 0.39 -4.65
N ALA A 160 -6.07 -0.80 -4.13
CA ALA A 160 -4.95 -1.65 -4.56
C ALA A 160 -4.94 -1.94 -6.08
N GLY A 161 -6.11 -2.08 -6.71
CA GLY A 161 -6.21 -2.33 -8.16
C GLY A 161 -5.85 -1.13 -9.03
N SER A 162 -5.86 0.10 -8.49
CA SER A 162 -5.57 1.33 -9.22
C SER A 162 -4.21 1.96 -8.90
N ILE A 163 -3.38 1.32 -8.07
CA ILE A 163 -2.03 1.79 -7.74
C ILE A 163 -1.20 1.95 -9.02
N MET A 164 -0.44 3.04 -9.10
CA MET A 164 0.40 3.33 -10.26
C MET A 164 1.62 2.40 -10.34
N GLY A 165 2.34 2.25 -9.25
CA GLY A 165 3.50 1.34 -9.15
C GLY A 165 3.11 -0.07 -8.68
N LEU A 166 4.07 -0.78 -8.08
CA LEU A 166 3.85 -2.08 -7.46
C LEU A 166 3.10 -1.96 -6.13
N ASP A 167 3.44 -0.95 -5.35
CA ASP A 167 2.80 -0.59 -4.08
C ASP A 167 2.50 0.91 -4.01
N ALA A 168 1.53 1.28 -3.19
CA ALA A 168 1.36 2.64 -2.72
C ALA A 168 2.45 2.96 -1.68
N PRO A 169 2.67 4.24 -1.30
CA PRO A 169 3.61 4.61 -0.24
C PRO A 169 3.19 4.01 1.10
N LEU A 170 3.69 2.80 1.39
CA LEU A 170 3.27 1.99 2.54
C LEU A 170 3.50 2.69 3.89
N TYR A 171 4.48 3.61 3.97
CA TYR A 171 4.72 4.37 5.21
C TYR A 171 3.47 5.15 5.66
N GLN A 172 2.55 5.53 4.75
CA GLN A 172 1.29 6.21 5.12
C GLN A 172 0.33 5.32 5.89
N GLN A 173 0.53 4.01 5.86
CA GLN A 173 -0.14 3.05 6.73
C GLN A 173 0.66 2.90 8.03
N ALA A 174 0.73 3.94 8.83
CA ALA A 174 1.71 4.16 9.89
C ALA A 174 1.78 3.03 10.95
N THR A 175 0.64 2.37 11.25
CA THR A 175 0.54 1.25 12.19
C THR A 175 0.41 -0.13 11.53
N ASN A 176 0.68 -0.19 10.20
CA ASN A 176 0.44 -1.35 9.36
C ASN A 176 1.05 -2.64 9.95
N ASP A 177 0.19 -3.64 10.20
CA ASP A 177 0.53 -4.96 10.75
C ASP A 177 1.20 -4.94 12.14
N VAL A 178 1.11 -3.85 12.88
CA VAL A 178 1.54 -3.81 14.29
C VAL A 178 0.32 -3.79 15.20
N THR A 179 -0.55 -2.78 15.06
CA THR A 179 -1.75 -2.61 15.87
C THR A 179 -3.01 -2.44 15.01
N ASP A 180 -2.92 -2.78 13.76
CA ASP A 180 -4.03 -2.88 12.80
C ASP A 180 -3.87 -4.12 11.93
N GLN A 181 -4.83 -4.38 11.06
CA GLN A 181 -4.80 -5.47 10.10
C GLN A 181 -4.69 -4.89 8.69
N PHE A 182 -3.44 -4.75 8.19
CA PHE A 182 -3.17 -4.16 6.88
C PHE A 182 -3.96 -2.85 6.67
N LEU A 183 -3.76 -1.85 7.56
CA LEU A 183 -4.43 -0.55 7.66
C LEU A 183 -5.86 -0.56 8.28
N ARG A 184 -6.53 -1.72 8.37
CA ARG A 184 -7.90 -1.79 8.88
C ARG A 184 -7.93 -1.82 10.39
N LYS A 185 -8.88 -1.09 10.95
CA LYS A 185 -9.05 -0.94 12.39
C LYS A 185 -10.49 -1.21 12.81
N LEU A 186 -10.68 -1.79 13.98
CA LEU A 186 -11.98 -1.81 14.65
C LEU A 186 -12.31 -0.38 15.08
N SER A 187 -13.36 0.20 14.50
CA SER A 187 -13.57 1.65 14.61
C SER A 187 -15.01 2.08 14.47
N VAL A 188 -15.29 3.27 14.99
CA VAL A 188 -16.41 4.11 14.60
C VAL A 188 -15.85 5.25 13.75
N PHE A 189 -16.51 5.59 12.65
CA PHE A 189 -16.07 6.62 11.73
C PHE A 189 -17.22 7.52 11.29
N ALA A 190 -16.87 8.72 10.88
CA ALA A 190 -17.75 9.64 10.16
C ALA A 190 -17.06 10.15 8.91
N LYS A 191 -17.84 10.33 7.85
CA LYS A 191 -17.38 10.84 6.54
C LYS A 191 -18.44 11.68 5.87
N GLY A 192 -18.03 12.50 4.94
CA GLY A 192 -18.96 13.29 4.13
C GLY A 192 -18.25 14.31 3.24
N LYS A 193 -19.06 15.10 2.56
CA LYS A 193 -18.61 16.24 1.76
C LYS A 193 -19.32 17.51 2.16
N LEU A 194 -18.55 18.57 2.36
CA LEU A 194 -19.05 19.93 2.59
C LEU A 194 -18.61 20.80 1.40
N GLY A 195 -19.42 20.81 0.34
CA GLY A 195 -19.03 21.36 -0.94
C GLY A 195 -17.83 20.59 -1.52
N LYS A 196 -16.75 21.28 -1.81
CA LYS A 196 -15.50 20.70 -2.34
C LYS A 196 -14.61 20.04 -1.27
N LEU A 197 -14.95 20.18 0.01
CA LEU A 197 -14.21 19.56 1.11
C LEU A 197 -14.75 18.15 1.38
N ASP A 198 -13.93 17.12 1.14
CA ASP A 198 -14.18 15.74 1.54
C ASP A 198 -13.47 15.48 2.87
N TYR A 199 -14.16 14.85 3.81
CA TYR A 199 -13.60 14.55 5.12
C TYR A 199 -13.90 13.12 5.58
N ARG A 200 -12.98 12.59 6.37
CA ARG A 200 -13.15 11.36 7.15
C ARG A 200 -12.46 11.48 8.48
N VAL A 201 -13.12 11.03 9.53
CA VAL A 201 -12.58 10.95 10.89
C VAL A 201 -12.93 9.60 11.51
N GLN A 202 -12.03 9.09 12.32
CA GLN A 202 -12.17 7.76 12.89
C GLN A 202 -11.66 7.73 14.33
N MET A 203 -12.41 7.08 15.20
CA MET A 203 -11.97 6.62 16.51
C MET A 203 -11.84 5.10 16.46
N ALA A 204 -10.65 4.59 16.69
CA ALA A 204 -10.33 3.17 16.54
C ALA A 204 -9.78 2.57 17.81
N GLN A 205 -10.10 1.30 18.05
CA GLN A 205 -9.43 0.48 19.05
C GLN A 205 -8.26 -0.25 18.39
N PRO A 206 -7.00 0.04 18.76
CA PRO A 206 -5.86 -0.69 18.26
C PRO A 206 -5.94 -2.17 18.61
N LEU A 207 -5.56 -3.02 17.68
CA LEU A 207 -5.43 -4.46 17.90
C LEU A 207 -4.21 -4.77 18.77
N ALA A 208 -4.16 -5.96 19.34
CA ALA A 208 -2.96 -6.47 20.02
C ALA A 208 -1.78 -6.52 19.05
N ILE A 209 -0.58 -6.23 19.58
CA ILE A 209 0.63 -6.19 18.76
C ILE A 209 0.85 -7.54 18.07
N GLN A 210 1.02 -7.50 16.76
CA GLN A 210 1.32 -8.66 15.93
C GLN A 210 2.79 -9.06 16.10
N ARG A 211 3.05 -10.18 16.75
CA ARG A 211 4.41 -10.71 16.92
C ARG A 211 4.99 -11.28 15.62
N SER A 212 4.14 -11.76 14.72
CA SER A 212 4.54 -12.32 13.41
C SER A 212 5.10 -11.29 12.43
N SER A 213 4.87 -10.01 12.65
CA SER A 213 5.39 -8.93 11.79
C SER A 213 6.88 -8.60 12.01
N GLY A 214 7.61 -9.42 12.81
CA GLY A 214 8.99 -9.14 13.20
C GLY A 214 9.11 -8.03 14.25
N TYR A 215 7.98 -7.58 14.79
CA TYR A 215 7.94 -6.54 15.80
C TYR A 215 8.20 -7.11 17.20
N ASN A 216 9.13 -6.50 17.95
CA ASN A 216 9.44 -6.86 19.33
C ASN A 216 8.81 -5.84 20.28
N SER A 217 7.97 -6.31 21.20
CA SER A 217 7.36 -5.49 22.26
C SER A 217 8.26 -5.32 23.51
N THR A 218 9.51 -5.77 23.46
CA THR A 218 10.46 -5.60 24.58
C THR A 218 10.79 -4.13 24.76
N VAL A 219 10.83 -3.69 26.03
CA VAL A 219 11.26 -2.35 26.37
C VAL A 219 12.76 -2.21 26.16
N THR A 220 13.15 -1.29 25.29
CA THR A 220 14.56 -0.98 24.98
C THR A 220 14.81 0.52 25.12
N THR A 221 16.04 0.97 24.93
CA THR A 221 16.40 2.40 24.94
C THR A 221 15.76 3.18 23.77
N ASN A 222 15.39 2.48 22.70
CA ASN A 222 14.63 3.04 21.59
C ASN A 222 13.13 2.80 21.79
N ALA A 223 12.30 3.71 21.33
CA ALA A 223 10.86 3.55 21.42
C ALA A 223 10.35 2.35 20.65
N GLY A 224 9.35 1.70 21.19
CA GLY A 224 8.57 0.62 20.58
C GLY A 224 7.10 0.79 20.92
N PHE A 225 6.21 0.08 20.24
CA PHE A 225 4.80 0.06 20.62
C PHE A 225 4.60 -0.58 21.98
N SER A 226 3.82 0.07 22.84
CA SER A 226 3.52 -0.43 24.19
C SER A 226 2.69 -1.72 24.13
N ALA A 227 3.12 -2.76 24.85
CA ALA A 227 2.36 -4.01 24.99
C ALA A 227 1.24 -3.91 26.03
N LYS A 228 1.07 -2.78 26.72
CA LYS A 228 -0.07 -2.56 27.62
C LYS A 228 -1.37 -2.40 26.84
N PRO A 229 -2.54 -2.62 27.48
CA PRO A 229 -3.82 -2.37 26.83
C PRO A 229 -3.87 -0.99 26.18
N ALA A 230 -4.12 -0.96 24.88
CA ALA A 230 -4.05 0.24 24.08
C ALA A 230 -5.20 1.20 24.40
N LYS A 231 -4.90 2.49 24.46
CA LYS A 231 -5.89 3.57 24.46
C LYS A 231 -6.40 3.79 23.03
N MET A 232 -7.60 4.39 22.91
CA MET A 232 -8.20 4.71 21.61
C MET A 232 -7.25 5.56 20.75
N GLN A 233 -7.24 5.27 19.48
CA GLN A 233 -6.54 5.99 18.44
C GLN A 233 -7.53 6.87 17.69
N TYR A 234 -7.16 8.10 17.44
CA TYR A 234 -7.91 9.08 16.67
C TYR A 234 -7.14 9.39 15.39
N ASN A 235 -7.83 9.40 14.27
CA ASN A 235 -7.25 9.79 13.01
C ASN A 235 -8.28 10.45 12.10
N GLY A 236 -7.80 11.23 11.15
CA GLY A 236 -8.64 11.91 10.18
C GLY A 236 -7.85 12.41 8.99
N TYR A 237 -8.55 12.54 7.88
CA TYR A 237 -8.02 13.08 6.64
C TYR A 237 -9.07 13.99 5.99
N LEU A 238 -8.62 15.16 5.60
CA LEU A 238 -9.39 16.20 4.90
C LEU A 238 -8.76 16.42 3.54
N GLN A 239 -9.55 16.52 2.48
CA GLN A 239 -9.05 16.94 1.17
C GLN A 239 -9.98 17.95 0.51
N TYR A 240 -9.40 18.98 -0.08
CA TYR A 240 -10.12 19.94 -0.91
C TYR A 240 -9.97 19.57 -2.39
N GLN A 241 -11.10 19.43 -3.09
CA GLN A 241 -11.18 18.92 -4.47
C GLN A 241 -11.43 20.08 -5.42
N PHE A 242 -10.40 20.51 -6.16
CA PHE A 242 -10.48 21.70 -7.03
C PHE A 242 -11.20 21.43 -8.35
N ASN A 243 -11.00 20.24 -8.93
CA ASN A 243 -11.57 19.84 -10.22
C ASN A 243 -12.66 18.78 -10.04
N ASP A 244 -12.59 17.66 -10.77
CA ASP A 244 -13.55 16.57 -10.68
C ASP A 244 -13.54 15.94 -9.29
N GLU A 245 -14.71 15.79 -8.72
CA GLU A 245 -14.84 15.17 -7.39
C GLU A 245 -14.62 13.68 -7.44
N GLU A 246 -13.92 13.18 -6.44
CA GLU A 246 -13.74 11.75 -6.22
C GLU A 246 -14.89 11.16 -5.39
N SER A 247 -15.18 9.89 -5.61
CA SER A 247 -16.14 9.16 -4.79
C SER A 247 -15.57 8.90 -3.38
N ASN A 248 -16.38 9.06 -2.35
CA ASN A 248 -16.09 8.62 -0.98
C ASN A 248 -17.04 7.49 -0.53
N LEU A 249 -17.53 6.69 -1.49
CA LEU A 249 -18.39 5.53 -1.20
C LEU A 249 -17.64 4.46 -0.39
N THR A 250 -16.37 4.23 -0.69
CA THR A 250 -15.47 3.32 0.04
C THR A 250 -14.25 4.08 0.54
N PRO A 251 -13.52 3.57 1.55
CA PRO A 251 -12.33 4.25 2.08
C PRO A 251 -11.18 4.35 1.09
N TYR A 252 -11.20 3.57 0.03
CA TYR A 252 -10.05 3.30 -0.83
C TYR A 252 -9.87 4.35 -1.92
N MET A 253 -8.79 5.14 -1.78
CA MET A 253 -8.45 6.22 -2.71
C MET A 253 -7.81 5.70 -3.99
N THR A 254 -8.27 6.22 -5.13
CA THR A 254 -7.74 5.84 -6.46
C THR A 254 -6.29 6.29 -6.63
N GLY A 255 -5.45 5.37 -7.12
CA GLY A 255 -4.02 5.63 -7.38
C GLY A 255 -3.79 6.43 -8.67
N THR A 256 -4.46 6.06 -9.76
CA THR A 256 -4.51 6.82 -11.02
C THR A 256 -5.83 6.58 -11.74
N TYR A 257 -6.36 7.60 -12.37
CA TYR A 257 -7.58 7.53 -13.20
C TYR A 257 -7.28 7.17 -14.67
N LEU A 258 -5.98 7.08 -15.03
CA LEU A 258 -5.55 6.82 -16.41
C LEU A 258 -6.12 7.83 -17.44
N GLY A 259 -6.33 9.07 -17.00
CA GLY A 259 -6.90 10.14 -17.83
C GLY A 259 -8.42 10.15 -17.95
N LYS A 260 -9.14 9.31 -17.19
CA LYS A 260 -10.63 9.31 -17.19
C LYS A 260 -11.25 10.45 -16.41
N LYS A 261 -10.49 11.12 -15.56
CA LYS A 261 -10.89 12.28 -14.74
C LYS A 261 -9.78 13.32 -14.75
N LYS A 262 -10.16 14.57 -14.48
CA LYS A 262 -9.22 15.65 -14.18
C LYS A 262 -9.34 15.97 -12.70
N VAL A 263 -8.45 15.45 -11.89
CA VAL A 263 -8.46 15.60 -10.44
C VAL A 263 -7.30 16.48 -10.01
N PHE A 264 -7.56 17.42 -9.10
CA PHE A 264 -6.55 18.18 -8.38
C PHE A 264 -7.02 18.34 -6.93
N ASN A 265 -6.29 17.75 -6.01
CA ASN A 265 -6.65 17.74 -4.59
C ASN A 265 -5.44 18.12 -3.73
N ILE A 266 -5.71 18.85 -2.66
CA ILE A 266 -4.76 19.09 -1.56
C ILE A 266 -5.39 18.48 -0.31
N GLY A 267 -4.61 17.68 0.42
CA GLY A 267 -5.07 16.98 1.60
C GLY A 267 -4.17 17.20 2.81
N ALA A 268 -4.76 17.00 3.99
CA ALA A 268 -4.05 16.98 5.26
C ALA A 268 -4.70 15.97 6.21
N GLY A 269 -3.88 15.31 7.03
CA GLY A 269 -4.39 14.34 7.98
C GLY A 269 -3.52 14.18 9.20
N PHE A 270 -4.06 13.45 10.15
CA PHE A 270 -3.41 13.20 11.43
C PHE A 270 -3.73 11.79 11.96
N MET A 271 -2.86 11.31 12.86
CA MET A 271 -3.07 10.12 13.67
C MET A 271 -2.50 10.37 15.04
N TYR A 272 -3.32 10.15 16.09
CA TYR A 272 -2.94 10.35 17.48
C TYR A 272 -3.39 9.18 18.35
N GLN A 273 -2.51 8.72 19.23
CA GLN A 273 -2.84 7.74 20.26
C GLN A 273 -2.03 8.03 21.53
N LYS A 274 -2.73 8.17 22.65
CA LYS A 274 -2.10 8.43 23.96
C LYS A 274 -1.40 7.17 24.47
N ASP A 275 -0.18 7.30 25.02
CA ASP A 275 0.63 6.24 25.63
C ASP A 275 0.81 5.00 24.69
N ALA A 276 0.85 5.25 23.38
CA ALA A 276 0.99 4.18 22.38
C ALA A 276 2.37 3.54 22.38
N MET A 277 3.37 4.28 22.83
CA MET A 277 4.76 3.91 22.76
C MET A 277 5.37 3.80 24.15
N TRP A 278 6.43 3.00 24.27
CA TRP A 278 7.25 2.90 25.47
C TRP A 278 8.73 2.80 25.15
N ARG A 279 9.57 3.15 26.09
CA ARG A 279 11.02 2.92 26.08
C ARG A 279 11.56 2.78 27.49
N GLN A 280 12.77 2.25 27.61
CA GLN A 280 13.49 2.22 28.87
C GLN A 280 13.80 3.64 29.35
N GLY A 281 13.62 3.89 30.63
CA GLY A 281 13.96 5.14 31.30
C GLY A 281 15.40 5.16 31.81
N ALA A 282 15.62 5.78 32.95
CA ALA A 282 16.95 5.93 33.52
C ALA A 282 17.53 4.63 34.06
N SER A 283 16.71 3.68 34.46
CA SER A 283 17.12 2.34 34.91
C SER A 283 16.51 1.25 34.04
N ALA A 284 17.02 0.04 34.13
CA ALA A 284 16.51 -1.12 33.35
C ALA A 284 15.04 -1.47 33.71
N THR A 285 14.59 -1.12 34.90
CA THR A 285 13.23 -1.37 35.37
C THR A 285 12.29 -0.20 35.15
N ASP A 286 12.81 0.98 34.76
CA ASP A 286 12.03 2.17 34.50
C ASP A 286 11.48 2.18 33.06
N THR A 287 10.21 2.49 32.90
CA THR A 287 9.52 2.55 31.60
C THR A 287 8.87 3.89 31.39
N ILE A 288 9.31 4.60 30.37
CA ILE A 288 8.74 5.89 29.94
C ILE A 288 7.73 5.61 28.82
N TYR A 289 6.50 6.12 29.00
CA TYR A 289 5.45 6.10 27.98
C TYR A 289 5.43 7.41 27.20
N SER A 290 5.16 7.32 25.90
CA SER A 290 4.95 8.47 25.04
C SER A 290 3.75 8.27 24.10
N ASN A 291 3.21 9.38 23.63
CA ASN A 291 2.14 9.37 22.66
C ASN A 291 2.70 9.05 21.26
N MET A 292 1.85 8.54 20.40
CA MET A 292 2.07 8.54 18.95
C MET A 292 1.32 9.74 18.37
N ALA A 293 2.01 10.59 17.61
CA ALA A 293 1.44 11.78 16.98
C ALA A 293 2.03 11.98 15.58
N ASN A 294 1.23 11.69 14.57
CA ASN A 294 1.66 11.78 13.17
C ASN A 294 0.76 12.75 12.42
N ILE A 295 1.35 13.60 11.59
CA ILE A 295 0.65 14.53 10.71
C ILE A 295 1.20 14.43 9.29
N ALA A 296 0.38 14.70 8.29
CA ALA A 296 0.82 14.75 6.90
C ALA A 296 0.01 15.77 6.11
N VAL A 297 0.64 16.26 5.05
CA VAL A 297 -0.02 17.01 3.97
C VAL A 297 0.34 16.37 2.65
N ASP A 298 -0.58 16.44 1.68
CA ASP A 298 -0.35 15.86 0.35
C ASP A 298 -1.02 16.68 -0.76
N VAL A 299 -0.55 16.42 -1.99
CA VAL A 299 -1.11 16.94 -3.21
C VAL A 299 -1.22 15.82 -4.24
N TYR A 300 -2.36 15.74 -4.91
CA TYR A 300 -2.64 14.77 -5.97
C TYR A 300 -3.16 15.47 -7.22
N TYR A 301 -2.56 15.14 -8.36
CA TYR A 301 -2.99 15.61 -9.67
C TYR A 301 -3.03 14.43 -10.65
N ASP A 302 -4.17 14.24 -11.31
CA ASP A 302 -4.35 13.23 -12.37
C ASP A 302 -5.22 13.85 -13.47
N ALA A 303 -4.74 13.87 -14.71
CA ALA A 303 -5.46 14.53 -15.79
C ALA A 303 -5.16 13.93 -17.16
N PRO A 304 -6.15 13.93 -18.09
CA PRO A 304 -5.90 13.65 -19.49
C PRO A 304 -5.05 14.76 -20.12
N LEU A 305 -4.26 14.42 -21.12
CA LEU A 305 -3.43 15.33 -21.91
C LEU A 305 -3.82 15.23 -23.39
N GLY A 306 -4.58 16.20 -23.86
CA GLY A 306 -5.12 16.21 -25.22
C GLY A 306 -6.13 15.08 -25.47
N ASN A 307 -6.34 14.72 -26.74
CA ASN A 307 -7.41 13.81 -27.17
C ASN A 307 -6.88 12.41 -27.60
N THR A 308 -5.62 12.11 -27.33
CA THR A 308 -4.99 10.85 -27.77
C THR A 308 -4.93 9.79 -26.67
N GLY A 309 -5.65 9.97 -25.56
CA GLY A 309 -5.62 9.07 -24.40
C GLY A 309 -4.39 9.22 -23.52
N ARG A 310 -3.49 10.19 -23.78
CA ARG A 310 -2.36 10.48 -22.89
C ARG A 310 -2.87 11.03 -21.57
N ALA A 311 -2.14 10.74 -20.49
CA ALA A 311 -2.46 11.26 -19.16
C ALA A 311 -1.21 11.42 -18.31
N ILE A 312 -1.30 12.31 -17.34
CA ILE A 312 -0.28 12.48 -16.30
C ILE A 312 -0.92 12.20 -14.93
N SER A 313 -0.17 11.53 -14.06
CA SER A 313 -0.56 11.29 -12.67
C SER A 313 0.61 11.64 -11.75
N LEU A 314 0.39 12.55 -10.83
CA LEU A 314 1.38 13.08 -9.90
C LEU A 314 0.85 12.99 -8.48
N TYR A 315 1.71 12.63 -7.54
CA TYR A 315 1.42 12.70 -6.12
C TYR A 315 2.67 13.09 -5.34
N ALA A 316 2.51 13.95 -4.36
CA ALA A 316 3.55 14.26 -3.40
C ALA A 316 2.96 14.40 -2.01
N SER A 317 3.75 14.08 -0.99
CA SER A 317 3.37 14.24 0.41
C SER A 317 4.58 14.49 1.30
N VAL A 318 4.35 15.22 2.38
CA VAL A 318 5.28 15.39 3.49
C VAL A 318 4.57 15.00 4.77
N ALA A 319 5.26 14.21 5.60
CA ALA A 319 4.73 13.75 6.87
C ALA A 319 5.77 13.96 7.99
N GLN A 320 5.30 14.34 9.17
CA GLN A 320 6.08 14.33 10.41
C GLN A 320 5.55 13.20 11.28
N TYR A 321 6.42 12.25 11.63
CA TYR A 321 6.10 11.12 12.47
C TYR A 321 6.77 11.24 13.83
N ASP A 322 5.97 11.08 14.86
CA ASP A 322 6.42 10.90 16.25
C ASP A 322 5.88 9.57 16.78
N PHE A 323 6.74 8.56 16.78
CA PHE A 323 6.56 7.27 17.44
C PHE A 323 7.42 7.17 18.70
N GLY A 324 7.86 8.30 19.25
CA GLY A 324 8.83 8.37 20.35
C GLY A 324 10.28 8.21 19.88
N LYS A 325 11.19 8.41 20.81
CA LYS A 325 12.62 8.55 20.57
C LYS A 325 13.23 7.38 19.81
N ASN A 326 13.88 7.66 18.69
CA ASN A 326 14.65 6.70 17.89
C ASN A 326 13.82 5.50 17.38
N TYR A 327 12.48 5.60 17.31
CA TYR A 327 11.69 4.53 16.73
C TYR A 327 12.06 4.32 15.27
N LEU A 328 12.28 3.05 14.90
CA LEU A 328 12.53 2.64 13.53
C LEU A 328 11.97 1.23 13.33
N ARG A 329 11.26 1.02 12.21
CA ARG A 329 10.74 -0.28 11.82
C ARG A 329 11.05 -0.56 10.35
N ASN A 330 11.67 -1.71 10.12
CA ASN A 330 11.92 -2.22 8.79
C ASN A 330 10.69 -2.94 8.24
N ALA A 331 10.49 -2.84 6.94
CA ALA A 331 9.50 -3.63 6.22
C ALA A 331 10.00 -3.96 4.83
N GLY A 332 9.59 -5.12 4.33
CA GLY A 332 9.84 -5.60 2.97
C GLY A 332 8.60 -6.31 2.45
N PRO A 333 7.83 -5.69 1.53
CA PRO A 333 6.64 -6.32 0.98
C PRO A 333 6.96 -7.68 0.36
N LEU A 334 6.15 -8.70 0.69
CA LEU A 334 6.33 -10.08 0.20
C LEU A 334 7.79 -10.56 0.42
N ASN A 335 8.34 -10.39 1.65
CA ASN A 335 9.75 -10.63 1.92
C ASN A 335 10.13 -12.10 1.61
N PRO A 336 11.17 -12.36 0.81
CA PRO A 336 11.59 -13.70 0.40
C PRO A 336 12.54 -14.39 1.40
N ALA A 337 12.71 -13.84 2.59
CA ALA A 337 13.63 -14.33 3.60
C ALA A 337 13.00 -14.34 5.00
N ASN A 338 13.42 -15.25 5.84
CA ASN A 338 12.87 -15.45 7.18
C ASN A 338 13.90 -15.41 8.32
N GLY A 339 15.15 -15.06 8.03
CA GLY A 339 16.19 -14.92 9.05
C GLY A 339 17.30 -13.97 8.65
N ASN A 340 18.04 -13.47 9.67
CA ASN A 340 19.26 -12.68 9.49
C ASN A 340 20.27 -13.12 10.54
N ALA A 341 21.45 -13.59 10.10
CA ALA A 341 22.55 -14.03 10.95
C ALA A 341 23.58 -12.91 11.25
N ASN A 342 23.44 -11.72 10.64
CA ASN A 342 24.35 -10.60 10.88
C ASN A 342 23.72 -9.57 11.84
N PRO A 343 24.15 -9.51 13.11
CA PRO A 343 23.61 -8.58 14.09
C PRO A 343 23.96 -7.10 13.81
N ASP A 344 24.95 -6.85 12.95
CA ASP A 344 25.41 -5.48 12.63
C ASP A 344 24.58 -4.81 11.53
N VAL A 345 23.61 -5.52 10.94
CA VAL A 345 22.72 -4.97 9.90
C VAL A 345 21.37 -4.56 10.50
N LEU A 346 21.11 -3.26 10.43
CA LEU A 346 19.87 -2.69 10.96
C LEU A 346 18.62 -3.10 10.16
N ASN A 347 18.75 -3.29 8.85
CA ASN A 347 17.64 -3.53 7.92
C ASN A 347 16.86 -4.85 8.17
N GLY A 348 17.47 -5.83 8.82
CA GLY A 348 16.90 -7.18 8.92
C GLY A 348 17.03 -7.99 7.62
N ALA A 349 16.26 -9.06 7.51
CA ALA A 349 16.39 -10.04 6.43
C ALA A 349 15.84 -9.57 5.07
N GLY A 350 16.36 -10.17 4.01
CA GLY A 350 15.82 -10.12 2.66
C GLY A 350 15.82 -8.73 2.04
N VAL A 351 14.63 -8.25 1.69
CA VAL A 351 14.44 -6.96 1.00
C VAL A 351 13.93 -5.86 1.93
N ALA A 352 13.95 -6.08 3.23
CA ALA A 352 13.48 -5.10 4.20
C ALA A 352 14.39 -3.87 4.25
N PHE A 353 13.79 -2.72 4.55
CA PHE A 353 14.49 -1.45 4.72
C PHE A 353 13.76 -0.58 5.76
N PRO A 354 14.40 0.44 6.33
CA PRO A 354 13.77 1.37 7.26
C PRO A 354 12.61 2.12 6.59
N MET A 355 11.39 1.63 6.75
CA MET A 355 10.20 2.18 6.09
C MET A 355 9.45 3.14 6.99
N TYR A 356 9.48 2.92 8.32
CA TYR A 356 8.77 3.70 9.32
C TYR A 356 9.75 4.14 10.41
N GLY A 357 9.64 5.40 10.84
CA GLY A 357 10.49 5.92 11.92
C GLY A 357 9.98 7.27 12.42
N SER A 358 10.42 7.66 13.62
CA SER A 358 10.26 9.05 14.08
C SER A 358 11.14 9.96 13.23
N GLY A 359 10.56 11.05 12.72
CA GLY A 359 11.24 11.99 11.82
C GLY A 359 10.36 12.49 10.69
N THR A 360 10.97 13.14 9.71
CA THR A 360 10.30 13.73 8.55
C THR A 360 10.40 12.82 7.34
N ILE A 361 9.30 12.62 6.64
CA ILE A 361 9.22 11.80 5.44
C ILE A 361 8.65 12.63 4.30
N ALA A 362 9.36 12.68 3.17
CA ALA A 362 8.86 13.23 1.92
C ALA A 362 8.69 12.09 0.90
N TYR A 363 7.61 12.13 0.12
CA TYR A 363 7.34 11.18 -0.93
C TYR A 363 6.88 11.90 -2.20
N ALA A 364 7.32 11.43 -3.34
CA ALA A 364 6.84 11.87 -4.64
C ALA A 364 6.72 10.68 -5.60
N GLN A 365 5.69 10.72 -6.45
CA GLN A 365 5.57 9.82 -7.60
C GLN A 365 5.05 10.57 -8.81
N ALA A 366 5.48 10.12 -9.98
CA ALA A 366 5.05 10.64 -11.27
C ALA A 366 4.86 9.50 -12.27
N GLY A 367 3.81 9.56 -13.05
CA GLY A 367 3.54 8.61 -14.12
C GLY A 367 2.97 9.32 -15.35
N TYR A 368 3.35 8.82 -16.52
CA TYR A 368 2.90 9.36 -17.80
C TYR A 368 2.33 8.23 -18.67
N LYS A 369 1.02 8.22 -18.83
CA LYS A 369 0.35 7.31 -19.75
C LYS A 369 0.56 7.77 -21.19
N LEU A 370 1.13 6.91 -22.03
CA LEU A 370 1.30 7.17 -23.45
C LEU A 370 -0.05 7.12 -24.17
N LYS A 371 -0.05 7.45 -25.48
CA LYS A 371 -1.29 7.43 -26.28
C LYS A 371 -1.95 6.06 -26.27
N ASP A 372 -3.26 6.04 -26.34
CA ASP A 372 -4.01 4.81 -26.47
C ASP A 372 -3.63 4.05 -27.76
N ASN A 373 -3.77 2.74 -27.71
CA ASN A 373 -3.46 1.85 -28.85
C ASN A 373 -2.01 2.01 -29.36
N LEU A 374 -1.06 2.22 -28.43
CA LEU A 374 0.36 2.33 -28.78
C LEU A 374 0.95 1.02 -29.29
N ILE A 375 0.51 -0.09 -28.68
CA ILE A 375 0.92 -1.46 -29.04
C ILE A 375 -0.38 -2.27 -29.24
N GLY A 376 -0.87 -2.35 -30.48
CA GLY A 376 -2.18 -2.91 -30.76
C GLY A 376 -3.28 -2.16 -30.01
N GLN A 377 -4.09 -2.86 -29.21
CA GLN A 377 -5.13 -2.26 -28.36
C GLN A 377 -4.63 -1.89 -26.94
N THR A 378 -3.31 -1.91 -26.71
CA THR A 378 -2.71 -1.70 -25.39
C THR A 378 -1.85 -0.45 -25.38
N THR A 379 -1.47 0.02 -24.17
CA THR A 379 -0.60 1.17 -24.02
C THR A 379 0.35 1.01 -22.83
N LEU A 380 1.35 1.88 -22.77
CA LEU A 380 2.37 1.90 -21.72
C LEU A 380 2.19 3.13 -20.81
N MET A 381 2.57 2.96 -19.55
CA MET A 381 2.64 4.04 -18.57
C MET A 381 3.93 3.90 -17.75
N PRO A 382 5.05 4.50 -18.17
CA PRO A 382 6.23 4.65 -17.33
C PRO A 382 5.92 5.48 -16.08
N TYR A 383 6.62 5.15 -14.98
CA TYR A 383 6.49 5.84 -13.71
C TYR A 383 7.80 5.81 -12.90
N VAL A 384 7.88 6.70 -11.94
CA VAL A 384 8.95 6.76 -10.93
C VAL A 384 8.34 7.15 -9.58
N SER A 385 8.90 6.65 -8.49
CA SER A 385 8.61 7.11 -7.14
C SER A 385 9.86 7.21 -6.26
N LEU A 386 9.80 8.07 -5.26
CA LEU A 386 10.86 8.30 -4.28
C LEU A 386 10.25 8.51 -2.91
N GLN A 387 10.70 7.73 -1.92
CA GLN A 387 10.54 8.02 -0.50
C GLN A 387 11.88 8.50 0.06
N TYR A 388 11.90 9.72 0.58
CA TYR A 388 13.04 10.29 1.27
C TYR A 388 12.65 10.54 2.72
N ALA A 389 13.45 10.04 3.67
CA ALA A 389 13.12 10.18 5.08
C ALA A 389 14.36 10.50 5.91
N ASP A 390 14.21 11.48 6.77
CA ASP A 390 15.19 11.85 7.81
C ASP A 390 14.67 11.30 9.15
N TYR A 391 15.15 10.10 9.50
CA TYR A 391 14.75 9.40 10.71
C TYR A 391 15.75 9.62 11.84
N GLU A 392 15.29 9.93 13.04
CA GLU A 392 16.13 10.17 14.24
C GLU A 392 17.17 9.09 14.50
N ARG A 393 16.87 7.83 14.14
CA ARG A 393 17.73 6.67 14.36
C ARG A 393 18.88 6.56 13.35
N LEU A 394 18.83 7.27 12.24
CA LEU A 394 19.78 7.13 11.13
C LEU A 394 20.70 8.34 11.04
N ASN A 395 21.99 8.11 10.85
CA ASN A 395 22.99 9.18 10.64
C ASN A 395 22.95 9.77 9.22
N LYS A 396 22.26 9.09 8.29
CA LYS A 396 22.07 9.52 6.90
C LYS A 396 20.64 9.28 6.47
N ALA A 397 20.06 10.23 5.78
CA ALA A 397 18.69 10.14 5.29
C ALA A 397 18.47 8.86 4.45
N MET A 398 17.32 8.23 4.67
CA MET A 398 16.85 7.09 3.92
C MET A 398 16.25 7.55 2.59
N ALA A 399 16.73 6.99 1.48
CA ALA A 399 16.16 7.20 0.16
C ALA A 399 15.87 5.85 -0.51
N TYR A 400 14.59 5.49 -0.60
CA TYR A 400 14.08 4.36 -1.37
C TYR A 400 13.42 4.90 -2.63
N TRP A 401 13.72 4.32 -3.79
CA TRP A 401 13.07 4.70 -5.04
C TRP A 401 12.77 3.49 -5.91
N ASP A 402 11.76 3.62 -6.74
CA ASP A 402 11.47 2.69 -7.82
C ASP A 402 11.19 3.42 -9.13
N ALA A 403 11.48 2.74 -10.24
CA ALA A 403 11.14 3.18 -11.57
C ALA A 403 10.66 1.98 -12.38
N GLY A 404 9.58 2.16 -13.09
CA GLY A 404 8.96 1.04 -13.80
C GLY A 404 8.09 1.45 -14.97
N VAL A 405 7.56 0.45 -15.64
CA VAL A 405 6.62 0.61 -16.74
C VAL A 405 5.43 -0.30 -16.51
N ASN A 406 4.24 0.26 -16.57
CA ASN A 406 3.00 -0.49 -16.68
C ASN A 406 2.68 -0.73 -18.16
N TRP A 407 2.46 -1.97 -18.52
CA TRP A 407 1.81 -2.34 -19.77
C TRP A 407 0.33 -2.56 -19.49
N LEU A 408 -0.49 -1.59 -19.91
CA LEU A 408 -1.93 -1.56 -19.68
C LEU A 408 -2.61 -2.39 -20.78
N LEU A 409 -2.85 -3.66 -20.51
CA LEU A 409 -3.50 -4.60 -21.45
C LEU A 409 -4.99 -4.27 -21.58
N ALA A 410 -5.65 -3.94 -20.48
CA ALA A 410 -7.03 -3.47 -20.41
C ALA A 410 -7.17 -2.45 -19.25
N GLY A 411 -6.35 -1.40 -19.24
CA GLY A 411 -6.29 -0.43 -18.17
C GLY A 411 -5.93 -1.06 -16.82
N HIS A 412 -6.76 -0.83 -15.79
CA HIS A 412 -6.57 -1.47 -14.47
C HIS A 412 -7.08 -2.90 -14.42
N VAL A 413 -7.95 -3.31 -15.33
CA VAL A 413 -8.55 -4.65 -15.34
C VAL A 413 -7.49 -5.72 -15.55
N SER A 414 -6.55 -5.45 -16.46
CA SER A 414 -5.41 -6.33 -16.69
C SER A 414 -4.18 -5.48 -17.01
N LYS A 415 -3.16 -5.57 -16.20
CA LYS A 415 -1.89 -4.89 -16.42
C LYS A 415 -0.70 -5.75 -16.03
N PHE A 416 0.39 -5.57 -16.75
CA PHE A 416 1.69 -6.10 -16.44
C PHE A 416 2.62 -4.95 -16.06
N THR A 417 3.30 -5.05 -14.93
CA THR A 417 4.21 -4.00 -14.43
C THR A 417 5.60 -4.58 -14.24
N VAL A 418 6.61 -3.94 -14.79
CA VAL A 418 8.01 -4.24 -14.47
C VAL A 418 8.62 -3.02 -13.79
N SER A 419 9.28 -3.24 -12.67
CA SER A 419 9.89 -2.17 -11.87
C SER A 419 11.27 -2.58 -11.37
N TYR A 420 12.19 -1.64 -11.39
CA TYR A 420 13.44 -1.70 -10.66
C TYR A 420 13.32 -0.88 -9.38
N GLN A 421 13.68 -1.49 -8.26
CA GLN A 421 13.63 -0.91 -6.92
C GLN A 421 15.03 -0.81 -6.35
N SER A 422 15.33 0.29 -5.66
CA SER A 422 16.62 0.51 -5.01
C SER A 422 16.43 0.97 -3.58
N ARG A 423 17.05 0.26 -2.65
CA ARG A 423 16.97 0.50 -1.20
C ARG A 423 18.34 0.65 -0.56
N PRO A 424 18.49 1.51 0.46
CA PRO A 424 19.71 1.62 1.25
C PRO A 424 19.76 0.52 2.31
N VAL A 425 21.00 0.13 2.69
CA VAL A 425 21.30 -0.73 3.84
C VAL A 425 22.05 0.08 4.88
N TYR A 426 21.68 -0.10 6.14
CA TYR A 426 22.28 0.56 7.29
C TYR A 426 22.87 -0.46 8.28
N ASN A 427 23.95 -0.06 8.95
CA ASN A 427 24.45 -0.77 10.12
C ASN A 427 23.66 -0.35 11.39
N THR A 428 23.90 -1.05 12.49
CA THR A 428 23.21 -0.77 13.77
C THR A 428 23.54 0.59 14.39
N ALA A 429 24.65 1.20 13.98
CA ALA A 429 24.98 2.59 14.34
C ALA A 429 24.15 3.64 13.57
N GLY A 430 23.43 3.23 12.52
CA GLY A 430 22.63 4.14 11.68
C GLY A 430 23.39 4.69 10.48
N ASP A 431 24.58 4.18 10.16
CA ASP A 431 25.34 4.58 8.99
C ASP A 431 24.93 3.77 7.77
N LYS A 432 24.77 4.46 6.64
CA LYS A 432 24.49 3.81 5.37
C LYS A 432 25.75 3.12 4.85
N ILE A 433 25.69 1.79 4.64
CA ILE A 433 26.83 0.98 4.20
C ILE A 433 26.79 0.65 2.70
N GLU A 434 25.59 0.45 2.12
CA GLU A 434 25.46 0.13 0.68
C GLU A 434 24.07 0.43 0.15
N ARG A 435 23.84 0.10 -1.13
CA ARG A 435 22.53 0.08 -1.78
C ARG A 435 22.36 -1.22 -2.55
N LEU A 436 21.16 -1.79 -2.45
CA LEU A 436 20.78 -3.04 -3.08
C LEU A 436 19.58 -2.82 -4.01
N GLY A 437 19.50 -3.66 -5.04
CA GLY A 437 18.49 -3.60 -6.06
C GLY A 437 17.55 -4.79 -6.07
N ALA A 438 16.38 -4.60 -6.70
CA ALA A 438 15.45 -5.65 -7.05
C ALA A 438 14.75 -5.31 -8.37
N VAL A 439 14.52 -6.32 -9.19
CA VAL A 439 13.63 -6.24 -10.35
C VAL A 439 12.38 -7.07 -10.03
N THR A 440 11.22 -6.45 -10.16
CA THR A 440 9.94 -7.12 -9.90
C THR A 440 9.03 -6.98 -11.12
N ALA A 441 8.50 -8.10 -11.58
CA ALA A 441 7.42 -8.17 -12.55
C ALA A 441 6.12 -8.53 -11.84
N GLN A 442 5.06 -7.75 -12.07
CA GLN A 442 3.72 -8.01 -11.52
C GLN A 442 2.73 -8.24 -12.65
N TYR A 443 1.93 -9.28 -12.52
CA TYR A 443 0.69 -9.40 -13.28
C TYR A 443 -0.51 -9.13 -12.37
N GLN A 444 -1.40 -8.26 -12.83
CA GLN A 444 -2.62 -7.89 -12.12
C GLN A 444 -3.85 -8.24 -12.96
N VAL A 445 -4.83 -8.83 -12.28
CA VAL A 445 -6.23 -8.88 -12.72
C VAL A 445 -7.08 -8.16 -11.70
N PHE A 446 -7.88 -7.19 -12.15
CA PHE A 446 -8.76 -6.40 -11.30
C PHE A 446 -10.13 -6.24 -11.94
N PHE A 447 -11.09 -6.95 -11.42
CA PHE A 447 -12.48 -6.89 -11.82
C PHE A 447 -13.24 -5.96 -10.84
N ASN A 448 -13.65 -4.76 -11.31
CA ASN A 448 -14.28 -3.72 -10.48
C ASN A 448 -15.50 -3.09 -11.15
#